data_552535c202a20cd52b98479d5ae47412
#
_entry.id   552535c202a20cd52b98479d5ae47412
#
_cell.length_a   1.000
_cell.length_b   1.000
_cell.length_c   1.000
_cell.angle_alpha   90.00
_cell.angle_beta   90.00
_cell.angle_gamma   90.00
#
_symmetry.space_group_name_H-M   'P 1'
#
loop_
_entity.id
_entity.type
_entity.pdbx_description
1 polymer ?
#
loop_
_entity_poly.entity_id
_entity_poly.type
_entity_poly.pdbx_seq_one_letter_code
_entity_poly.pdbx_strand_id
1 'polypeptide(L)'
;ALSDLMTIHQKTPIGRLSAYCGAVSAGAGSGAGIAYLSGASYDEVVHTVINAVAIISGMVCDGAKASCAAKIAEAVDAGIIGYYMAKRGQNFDDGDGIVTAGIEATIRNVGRLAKEGMKETNDEIISIMIGS
;
A
#
# COMPACT_ATOMS: atom_id res chain seq x y z
N ALA A 1 6.66 -5.90 14.86
CA ALA A 1 7.68 -6.53 14.00
C ALA A 1 7.13 -6.83 12.60
N LEU A 2 6.06 -7.65 12.45
CA LEU A 2 5.53 -8.01 11.12
C LEU A 2 5.04 -6.78 10.34
N SER A 3 4.33 -5.86 10.98
CA SER A 3 3.87 -4.61 10.36
C SER A 3 5.04 -3.79 9.80
N ASP A 4 6.10 -3.62 10.58
CA ASP A 4 7.29 -2.88 10.15
C ASP A 4 8.02 -3.59 9.01
N LEU A 5 8.18 -4.92 9.13
CA LEU A 5 8.82 -5.74 8.10
C LEU A 5 8.09 -5.60 6.76
N MET A 6 6.78 -5.74 6.76
CA MET A 6 5.96 -5.62 5.54
C MET A 6 5.97 -4.20 4.97
N THR A 7 5.98 -3.19 5.83
CA THR A 7 6.09 -1.80 5.39
C THR A 7 7.44 -1.54 4.72
N ILE A 8 8.54 -1.96 5.33
CA ILE A 8 9.90 -1.82 4.79
C ILE A 8 10.02 -2.57 3.47
N HIS A 9 9.53 -3.80 3.40
CA HIS A 9 9.58 -4.62 2.20
C HIS A 9 8.88 -3.95 1.01
N GLN A 10 7.68 -3.41 1.22
CA GLN A 10 6.94 -2.65 0.20
C GLN A 10 7.65 -1.34 -0.18
N LYS A 11 8.24 -0.63 0.80
CA LYS A 11 8.91 0.66 0.55
C LYS A 11 10.24 0.53 -0.16
N THR A 12 10.92 -0.59 -0.05
CA THR A 12 12.25 -0.80 -0.65
C THR A 12 12.26 -0.54 -2.17
N PRO A 13 11.38 -1.14 -2.99
CA PRO A 13 11.34 -0.87 -4.43
C PRO A 13 10.80 0.53 -4.79
N ILE A 14 10.01 1.17 -3.93
CA ILE A 14 9.47 2.52 -4.13
C ILE A 14 10.57 3.57 -3.98
N GLY A 15 11.44 3.43 -2.98
CA GLY A 15 12.49 4.38 -2.66
C GLY A 15 12.06 5.45 -1.64
N ARG A 16 12.93 6.46 -1.45
CA ARG A 16 12.75 7.49 -0.41
C ARG A 16 11.74 8.56 -0.79
N LEU A 17 11.74 8.96 -2.06
CA LEU A 17 10.88 10.01 -2.60
C LEU A 17 10.04 9.46 -3.73
N SER A 18 8.74 9.61 -3.63
CA SER A 18 7.76 9.24 -4.65
C SER A 18 6.45 9.95 -4.37
N ALA A 19 5.69 10.23 -5.41
CA ALA A 19 4.30 10.66 -5.27
C ALA A 19 3.38 9.55 -4.74
N TYR A 20 3.84 8.32 -4.66
CA TYR A 20 3.12 7.23 -4.01
C TYR A 20 3.16 7.38 -2.49
N CYS A 21 2.02 7.50 -1.85
CA CYS A 21 1.92 7.78 -0.43
C CYS A 21 2.44 6.62 0.44
N GLY A 22 3.37 6.93 1.35
CA GLY A 22 3.91 5.95 2.28
C GLY A 22 2.87 5.37 3.24
N ALA A 23 1.75 6.05 3.46
CA ALA A 23 0.63 5.56 4.26
C ALA A 23 0.05 4.26 3.70
N VAL A 24 0.06 4.06 2.38
CA VAL A 24 -0.41 2.82 1.73
C VAL A 24 0.38 1.62 2.23
N SER A 25 1.71 1.69 2.16
CA SER A 25 2.58 0.60 2.64
C SER A 25 2.44 0.37 4.15
N ALA A 26 2.32 1.45 4.92
CA ALA A 26 2.14 1.36 6.37
C ALA A 26 0.78 0.75 6.76
N GLY A 27 -0.30 1.12 6.07
CA GLY A 27 -1.63 0.57 6.28
C GLY A 27 -1.71 -0.91 5.92
N ALA A 28 -1.16 -1.30 4.76
CA ALA A 28 -1.07 -2.71 4.37
C ALA A 28 -0.21 -3.52 5.35
N GLY A 29 0.91 -2.95 5.81
CA GLY A 29 1.74 -3.56 6.86
C GLY A 29 0.99 -3.72 8.19
N SER A 30 0.22 -2.70 8.59
CA SER A 30 -0.63 -2.77 9.79
C SER A 30 -1.69 -3.86 9.65
N GLY A 31 -2.32 -3.99 8.49
CA GLY A 31 -3.26 -5.06 8.17
C GLY A 31 -2.63 -6.45 8.34
N ALA A 32 -1.41 -6.64 7.85
CA ALA A 32 -0.66 -7.89 8.05
C ALA A 32 -0.44 -8.20 9.54
N GLY A 33 -0.07 -7.19 10.33
CA GLY A 33 0.11 -7.33 11.78
C GLY A 33 -1.19 -7.69 12.49
N ILE A 34 -2.29 -7.03 12.15
CA ILE A 34 -3.62 -7.31 12.70
C ILE A 34 -4.06 -8.73 12.36
N ALA A 35 -3.94 -9.14 11.08
CA ALA A 35 -4.28 -10.48 10.63
C ALA A 35 -3.50 -11.54 11.41
N TYR A 36 -2.19 -11.37 11.50
CA TYR A 36 -1.32 -12.29 12.26
C TYR A 36 -1.73 -12.42 13.72
N LEU A 37 -1.95 -11.30 14.42
CA LEU A 37 -2.39 -11.30 15.82
C LEU A 37 -3.78 -11.91 16.00
N SER A 38 -4.61 -11.88 14.97
CA SER A 38 -5.94 -12.50 14.96
C SER A 38 -5.91 -14.00 14.61
N GLY A 39 -4.73 -14.60 14.46
CA GLY A 39 -4.56 -16.02 14.19
C GLY A 39 -4.75 -16.39 12.72
N ALA A 40 -4.61 -15.44 11.80
CA ALA A 40 -4.70 -15.70 10.36
C ALA A 40 -3.61 -16.67 9.88
N SER A 41 -3.94 -17.48 8.88
CA SER A 41 -2.97 -18.30 8.17
C SER A 41 -1.99 -17.44 7.37
N TYR A 42 -0.91 -18.05 6.89
CA TYR A 42 0.04 -17.38 6.00
C TYR A 42 -0.65 -16.79 4.77
N ASP A 43 -1.50 -17.55 4.12
CA ASP A 43 -2.23 -17.12 2.91
C ASP A 43 -3.18 -15.95 3.21
N GLU A 44 -3.87 -15.98 4.34
CA GLU A 44 -4.73 -14.86 4.77
C GLU A 44 -3.93 -13.59 5.04
N VAL A 45 -2.73 -13.70 5.64
CA VAL A 45 -1.84 -12.55 5.84
C VAL A 45 -1.36 -11.99 4.51
N VAL A 46 -0.94 -12.85 3.58
CA VAL A 46 -0.51 -12.46 2.22
C VAL A 46 -1.63 -11.73 1.49
N HIS A 47 -2.82 -12.31 1.45
CA HIS A 47 -3.96 -11.70 0.78
C HIS A 47 -4.46 -10.43 1.48
N THR A 48 -4.28 -10.30 2.79
CA THR A 48 -4.54 -9.04 3.50
C THR A 48 -3.72 -7.90 2.93
N VAL A 49 -2.43 -8.12 2.69
CA VAL A 49 -1.54 -7.10 2.11
C VAL A 49 -1.93 -6.79 0.66
N ILE A 50 -2.17 -7.81 -0.15
CA ILE A 50 -2.58 -7.64 -1.56
C ILE A 50 -3.88 -6.84 -1.65
N ASN A 51 -4.91 -7.24 -0.89
CA ASN A 51 -6.20 -6.58 -0.87
C ASN A 51 -6.08 -5.12 -0.43
N ALA A 52 -5.33 -4.84 0.66
CA ALA A 52 -5.11 -3.49 1.13
C ALA A 52 -4.45 -2.60 0.07
N VAL A 53 -3.40 -3.09 -0.57
CA VAL A 53 -2.70 -2.36 -1.64
C VAL A 53 -3.63 -2.12 -2.83
N ALA A 54 -4.39 -3.11 -3.25
CA ALA A 54 -5.35 -2.96 -4.35
C ALA A 54 -6.41 -1.88 -4.07
N ILE A 55 -6.89 -1.81 -2.82
CA ILE A 55 -7.93 -0.83 -2.41
C ILE A 55 -7.41 0.61 -2.47
N ILE A 56 -6.20 0.89 -1.96
CA ILE A 56 -5.73 2.26 -1.75
C ILE A 56 -4.49 2.68 -2.54
N SER A 57 -4.08 1.92 -3.53
CA SER A 57 -2.87 2.19 -4.33
C SER A 57 -2.88 3.53 -5.09
N GLY A 58 -4.03 4.18 -5.23
CA GLY A 58 -4.17 5.50 -5.85
C GLY A 58 -3.88 6.69 -4.94
N MET A 59 -3.53 6.49 -3.68
CA MET A 59 -3.26 7.58 -2.74
C MET A 59 -1.92 8.26 -3.06
N VAL A 60 -1.96 9.56 -3.38
CA VAL A 60 -0.77 10.34 -3.68
C VAL A 60 -0.19 11.01 -2.44
N CYS A 61 1.15 11.20 -2.43
CA CYS A 61 1.87 11.96 -1.43
C CYS A 61 2.09 13.39 -1.92
N ASP A 62 1.51 14.34 -1.23
CA ASP A 62 1.59 15.78 -1.49
C ASP A 62 2.17 16.56 -0.30
N GLY A 63 3.14 15.97 0.39
CA GLY A 63 3.81 16.52 1.56
C GLY A 63 3.14 16.18 2.89
N ALA A 64 3.90 16.32 3.97
CA ALA A 64 3.42 16.07 5.33
C ALA A 64 2.53 17.25 5.80
N LYS A 65 1.27 16.95 6.10
CA LYS A 65 0.27 17.95 6.49
C LYS A 65 -0.89 17.31 7.26
N ALA A 66 -1.81 18.15 7.75
CA ALA A 66 -2.93 17.70 8.58
C ALA A 66 -3.79 16.59 7.94
N SER A 67 -4.01 16.64 6.61
CA SER A 67 -4.77 15.60 5.92
C SER A 67 -4.08 14.21 5.91
N CYS A 68 -2.80 14.14 6.23
CA CYS A 68 -2.12 12.85 6.37
C CYS A 68 -2.69 12.01 7.51
N ALA A 69 -3.28 12.62 8.55
CA ALA A 69 -3.97 11.88 9.59
C ALA A 69 -5.14 11.06 9.03
N ALA A 70 -5.95 11.67 8.14
CA ALA A 70 -7.04 10.98 7.47
C ALA A 70 -6.52 9.91 6.48
N LYS A 71 -5.46 10.21 5.73
CA LYS A 71 -4.83 9.23 4.83
C LYS A 71 -4.32 8.00 5.57
N ILE A 72 -3.75 8.18 6.77
CA ILE A 72 -3.31 7.08 7.62
C ILE A 72 -4.49 6.25 8.11
N ALA A 73 -5.56 6.91 8.56
CA ALA A 73 -6.77 6.21 9.00
C ALA A 73 -7.37 5.35 7.87
N GLU A 74 -7.53 5.93 6.68
CA GLU A 74 -7.99 5.21 5.47
C GLU A 74 -7.09 4.01 5.12
N ALA A 75 -5.78 4.20 5.23
CA ALA A 75 -4.84 3.14 4.92
C ALA A 75 -4.93 1.96 5.91
N VAL A 76 -5.14 2.25 7.20
CA VAL A 76 -5.37 1.22 8.21
C VAL A 76 -6.71 0.52 7.99
N ASP A 77 -7.76 1.26 7.66
CA ASP A 77 -9.08 0.70 7.30
C ASP A 77 -8.98 -0.24 6.11
N ALA A 78 -8.25 0.14 5.07
CA ALA A 78 -7.99 -0.76 3.93
C ALA A 78 -7.28 -2.05 4.35
N GLY A 79 -6.34 -1.97 5.31
CA GLY A 79 -5.69 -3.14 5.91
C GLY A 79 -6.68 -4.05 6.64
N ILE A 80 -7.59 -3.47 7.43
CA ILE A 80 -8.63 -4.21 8.15
C ILE A 80 -9.63 -4.84 7.18
N ILE A 81 -10.10 -4.08 6.21
CA ILE A 81 -11.00 -4.58 5.16
C ILE A 81 -10.34 -5.72 4.40
N GLY A 82 -9.07 -5.54 4.00
CA GLY A 82 -8.29 -6.56 3.31
C GLY A 82 -8.20 -7.88 4.10
N TYR A 83 -8.02 -7.78 5.42
CA TYR A 83 -8.03 -8.96 6.29
C TYR A 83 -9.39 -9.67 6.32
N TYR A 84 -10.48 -8.92 6.52
CA TYR A 84 -11.82 -9.53 6.52
C TYR A 84 -12.20 -10.13 5.17
N MET A 85 -11.76 -9.55 4.07
CA MET A 85 -11.90 -10.13 2.74
C MET A 85 -11.13 -11.45 2.64
N ALA A 86 -9.85 -11.45 3.01
CA ALA A 86 -8.99 -12.64 2.96
C ALA A 86 -9.57 -13.79 3.81
N LYS A 87 -10.04 -13.48 5.01
CA LYS A 87 -10.70 -14.46 5.90
C LYS A 87 -11.95 -15.10 5.30
N ARG A 88 -12.61 -14.42 4.37
CA ARG A 88 -13.80 -14.91 3.65
C ARG A 88 -13.46 -15.51 2.29
N GLY A 89 -12.19 -15.63 1.93
CA GLY A 89 -11.75 -16.07 0.62
C GLY A 89 -12.09 -15.12 -0.52
N GLN A 90 -12.35 -13.84 -0.19
CA GLN A 90 -12.62 -12.78 -1.16
C GLN A 90 -11.32 -12.01 -1.40
N ASN A 91 -10.59 -12.36 -2.44
CA ASN A 91 -9.29 -11.79 -2.73
C ASN A 91 -9.28 -11.11 -4.09
N PHE A 92 -8.45 -10.08 -4.20
CA PHE A 92 -8.00 -9.59 -5.51
C PHE A 92 -6.85 -10.48 -5.98
N ASP A 93 -6.93 -10.93 -7.22
CA ASP A 93 -6.01 -11.90 -7.80
C ASP A 93 -5.40 -11.41 -9.11
N ASP A 94 -4.67 -12.28 -9.76
CA ASP A 94 -4.02 -12.01 -11.04
C ASP A 94 -5.02 -11.51 -12.09
N GLY A 95 -4.72 -10.35 -12.66
CA GLY A 95 -5.60 -9.68 -13.62
C GLY A 95 -6.41 -8.51 -13.06
N ASP A 96 -6.38 -8.28 -11.74
CA ASP A 96 -7.00 -7.12 -11.10
C ASP A 96 -6.06 -5.89 -11.15
N GLY A 97 -5.85 -5.35 -12.34
CA GLY A 97 -5.04 -4.16 -12.55
C GLY A 97 -3.57 -4.38 -12.20
N ILE A 98 -3.07 -3.72 -11.15
CA ILE A 98 -1.67 -3.85 -10.71
C ILE A 98 -1.41 -5.12 -9.90
N VAL A 99 -2.45 -5.80 -9.44
CA VAL A 99 -2.35 -7.09 -8.76
C VAL A 99 -2.02 -8.16 -9.80
N THR A 100 -0.96 -8.92 -9.52
CA THR A 100 -0.53 -10.04 -10.37
C THR A 100 -0.14 -11.23 -9.50
N ALA A 101 0.25 -12.32 -10.13
CA ALA A 101 0.52 -13.60 -9.49
C ALA A 101 1.40 -13.49 -8.21
N GLY A 102 0.74 -13.36 -7.07
CA GLY A 102 1.34 -13.35 -5.75
C GLY A 102 1.83 -11.98 -5.25
N ILE A 103 2.13 -11.96 -3.96
CA ILE A 103 2.50 -10.73 -3.23
C ILE A 103 3.77 -10.08 -3.78
N GLU A 104 4.79 -10.86 -4.10
CA GLU A 104 6.08 -10.33 -4.56
C GLU A 104 5.99 -9.65 -5.93
N ALA A 105 5.19 -10.20 -6.84
CA ALA A 105 4.96 -9.59 -8.14
C ALA A 105 4.15 -8.31 -8.00
N THR A 106 3.14 -8.30 -7.15
CA THR A 106 2.32 -7.12 -6.84
C THR A 106 3.18 -6.01 -6.21
N ILE A 107 4.03 -6.33 -5.24
CA ILE A 107 4.98 -5.37 -4.63
C ILE A 107 5.94 -4.78 -5.68
N ARG A 108 6.47 -5.61 -6.57
CA ARG A 108 7.32 -5.11 -7.68
C ARG A 108 6.57 -4.17 -8.63
N ASN A 109 5.32 -4.49 -8.94
CA ASN A 109 4.49 -3.64 -9.81
C ASN A 109 4.23 -2.28 -9.17
N VAL A 110 3.87 -2.27 -7.88
CA VAL A 110 3.71 -1.04 -7.11
C VAL A 110 5.01 -0.25 -7.06
N GLY A 111 6.12 -0.91 -6.80
CA GLY A 111 7.45 -0.28 -6.79
C GLY A 111 7.79 0.38 -8.13
N ARG A 112 7.53 -0.32 -9.24
CA ARG A 112 7.73 0.20 -10.61
C ARG A 112 6.81 1.39 -10.88
N LEU A 113 5.52 1.28 -10.56
CA LEU A 113 4.56 2.38 -10.71
C LEU A 113 5.03 3.60 -9.91
N ALA A 114 5.36 3.42 -8.64
CA ALA A 114 5.75 4.49 -7.75
C ALA A 114 7.08 5.15 -8.14
N LYS A 115 8.05 4.36 -8.55
CA LYS A 115 9.41 4.85 -8.85
C LYS A 115 9.54 5.43 -10.25
N GLU A 116 8.95 4.76 -11.24
CA GLU A 116 9.09 5.16 -12.65
C GLU A 116 7.84 5.87 -13.17
N GLY A 117 6.66 5.29 -12.95
CA GLY A 117 5.41 5.80 -13.49
C GLY A 117 4.94 7.11 -12.87
N MET A 118 5.33 7.40 -11.62
CA MET A 118 4.89 8.61 -10.91
C MET A 118 5.92 9.75 -10.90
N LYS A 119 6.96 9.72 -11.74
CA LYS A 119 7.96 10.80 -11.81
C LYS A 119 7.32 12.15 -12.16
N GLU A 120 6.61 12.20 -13.27
CA GLU A 120 5.93 13.43 -13.71
C GLU A 120 4.87 13.87 -12.69
N THR A 121 4.15 12.93 -12.10
CA THR A 121 3.19 13.22 -11.02
C THR A 121 3.87 13.88 -9.83
N ASN A 122 5.05 13.40 -9.44
CA ASN A 122 5.83 13.99 -8.36
C ASN A 122 6.24 15.42 -8.69
N ASP A 123 6.74 15.66 -9.89
CA ASP A 123 7.20 16.98 -10.33
C ASP A 123 6.03 17.97 -10.41
N GLU A 124 4.88 17.53 -10.91
CA GLU A 124 3.66 18.34 -10.94
C GLU A 124 3.16 18.69 -9.53
N ILE A 125 3.15 17.74 -8.60
CA ILE A 125 2.77 18.01 -7.21
C ILE A 125 3.72 19.05 -6.58
N ILE A 126 5.02 18.94 -6.82
CA ILE A 126 6.00 19.91 -6.32
C ILE A 126 5.71 21.29 -6.92
N SER A 127 5.47 21.37 -8.23
CA SER A 127 5.13 22.63 -8.92
C SER A 127 3.90 23.30 -8.30
N ILE A 128 2.85 22.53 -8.08
CA ILE A 128 1.62 23.03 -7.41
C ILE A 128 1.94 23.55 -6.00
N MET A 129 2.75 22.82 -5.22
CA MET A 129 3.08 23.18 -3.84
C MET A 129 3.90 24.48 -3.72
N ILE A 130 4.75 24.78 -4.69
CA ILE A 130 5.56 26.00 -4.71
C ILE A 130 4.91 27.16 -5.49
N GLY A 131 3.74 26.93 -6.09
CA GLY A 131 2.98 27.95 -6.79
C GLY A 131 3.55 28.36 -8.15
N SER A 132 4.20 27.41 -8.83
CA SER A 132 4.79 27.62 -10.16
C SER A 132 3.94 27.02 -11.28
#